data_8e499ac13f538a19903cd340b38482a9
#
_entry.id   8e499ac13f538a19903cd340b38482a9
#
_cell.length_a   1.000
_cell.length_b   1.000
_cell.length_c   1.000
_cell.angle_alpha   90.00
_cell.angle_beta   90.00
_cell.angle_gamma   90.00
#
_symmetry.space_group_name_H-M   'P 1'
#
loop_
_entity.id
_entity.type
_entity.pdbx_description
1 polymer ?
#
loop_
_entity_poly.entity_id
_entity_poly.type
_entity_poly.pdbx_seq_one_letter_code
_entity_poly.pdbx_strand_id
1 'polypeptide(L)'
;MSPAPWRPHDTGPIPVVGRPAPPSAAASRPTEVLPAGATLAPVELTGLPTTEQPVGKKPGRSGRDLGAAIGVALALGAVILLSLLVWRPAFLLVLTAAVVVATIELVRALRKGRFRPPLVPVLAGGPVMIGLAWSRGPTGLVAGFLITVLAVMLWRLAEGPVGYLRDAAAGVLVALYVPLLAGFAALMLVPDDGAARVVAFIVTVVCSDVGGFAAGVLFGKHRMAPSISPKKSWEGMAGSVSACMLAGVLLIGLMLGGPWWGGLIFGAAIAVTATIGDLGESLIKRDLGIKDMGDLLPGHGGLMDRMDSLLPSAAVAYLLLSLFAPA
;
A
#
# COMPACT_ATOMS: atom_id res chain seq x y z
N MET A 1 8.39 -42.24 -45.05
CA MET A 1 9.08 -42.13 -43.74
C MET A 1 8.02 -41.79 -42.68
N SER A 2 7.62 -42.82 -41.92
CA SER A 2 6.57 -42.72 -40.87
C SER A 2 7.23 -42.23 -39.56
N PRO A 3 6.69 -41.25 -38.82
CA PRO A 3 7.28 -40.87 -37.55
C PRO A 3 7.03 -41.97 -36.49
N ALA A 4 8.09 -42.21 -35.72
CA ALA A 4 8.07 -43.22 -34.64
C ALA A 4 7.11 -42.79 -33.50
N PRO A 5 6.46 -43.78 -32.82
CA PRO A 5 5.54 -43.47 -31.73
C PRO A 5 6.26 -42.95 -30.47
N TRP A 6 5.68 -41.93 -29.88
CA TRP A 6 6.08 -41.30 -28.61
C TRP A 6 6.02 -42.34 -27.47
N ARG A 7 7.12 -42.56 -26.74
CA ARG A 7 7.16 -43.40 -25.54
C ARG A 7 7.05 -42.49 -24.30
N PRO A 8 6.15 -42.80 -23.33
CA PRO A 8 6.13 -42.09 -22.06
C PRO A 8 7.44 -42.36 -21.31
N HIS A 9 8.09 -41.33 -20.82
CA HIS A 9 9.26 -41.49 -19.94
C HIS A 9 8.78 -42.08 -18.60
N ASP A 10 9.50 -43.12 -18.14
CA ASP A 10 9.37 -43.72 -16.82
C ASP A 10 9.47 -42.63 -15.74
N THR A 11 8.37 -42.35 -15.09
CA THR A 11 8.36 -41.58 -13.84
C THR A 11 8.73 -42.54 -12.71
N GLY A 12 10.04 -42.67 -12.45
CA GLY A 12 10.51 -43.27 -11.22
C GLY A 12 9.93 -42.57 -10.00
N PRO A 13 9.74 -43.25 -8.86
CA PRO A 13 9.14 -42.66 -7.69
C PRO A 13 9.98 -41.48 -7.19
N ILE A 14 9.32 -40.34 -6.97
CA ILE A 14 9.93 -39.13 -6.40
C ILE A 14 10.52 -39.49 -5.03
N PRO A 15 11.81 -39.25 -4.75
CA PRO A 15 12.37 -39.53 -3.44
C PRO A 15 11.66 -38.65 -2.39
N VAL A 16 10.97 -39.29 -1.46
CA VAL A 16 10.39 -38.67 -0.28
C VAL A 16 11.54 -38.16 0.58
N VAL A 17 11.75 -36.84 0.60
CA VAL A 17 12.69 -36.21 1.56
C VAL A 17 12.16 -36.51 2.95
N GLY A 18 12.87 -37.40 3.66
CA GLY A 18 12.53 -37.81 5.01
C GLY A 18 12.44 -36.61 5.95
N ARG A 19 11.36 -36.55 6.74
CA ARG A 19 11.26 -35.64 7.86
C ARG A 19 12.49 -35.83 8.76
N PRO A 20 13.14 -34.76 9.25
CA PRO A 20 14.17 -34.91 10.28
C PRO A 20 13.55 -35.62 11.52
N ALA A 21 14.23 -36.64 12.00
CA ALA A 21 13.83 -37.34 13.20
C ALA A 21 13.77 -36.38 14.39
N PRO A 22 12.83 -36.56 15.34
CA PRO A 22 12.83 -35.77 16.57
C PRO A 22 14.14 -36.02 17.33
N PRO A 23 14.68 -34.97 18.01
CA PRO A 23 15.93 -35.13 18.75
C PRO A 23 15.75 -36.27 19.77
N SER A 24 16.65 -37.23 19.69
CA SER A 24 16.80 -38.32 20.68
C SER A 24 16.88 -37.75 22.08
N ALA A 25 16.07 -38.30 23.00
CA ALA A 25 16.08 -37.96 24.41
C ALA A 25 17.52 -38.01 24.91
N ALA A 26 18.06 -36.82 25.24
CA ALA A 26 19.35 -36.70 25.85
C ALA A 26 19.35 -37.49 27.16
N ALA A 27 20.32 -38.36 27.28
CA ALA A 27 20.57 -39.17 28.47
C ALA A 27 20.49 -38.33 29.74
N SER A 28 19.60 -38.75 30.66
CA SER A 28 19.46 -38.22 32.01
C SER A 28 20.81 -38.21 32.70
N ARG A 29 21.37 -37.05 32.99
CA ARG A 29 22.50 -36.90 33.92
C ARG A 29 22.03 -37.38 35.28
N PRO A 30 22.86 -38.15 36.02
CA PRO A 30 22.52 -38.55 37.38
C PRO A 30 22.34 -37.29 38.23
N THR A 31 21.25 -37.23 38.95
CA THR A 31 21.00 -36.21 39.97
C THR A 31 21.97 -36.47 41.11
N GLU A 32 23.00 -35.64 41.27
CA GLU A 32 23.93 -35.67 42.40
C GLU A 32 23.11 -35.23 43.62
N VAL A 33 22.86 -36.19 44.53
CA VAL A 33 22.17 -35.96 45.80
C VAL A 33 23.18 -35.32 46.75
N LEU A 34 23.03 -34.05 47.03
CA LEU A 34 23.81 -33.32 48.06
C LEU A 34 23.48 -33.91 49.43
N PRO A 35 24.51 -34.17 50.26
CA PRO A 35 24.31 -34.70 51.62
C PRO A 35 23.58 -33.67 52.49
N ALA A 36 22.60 -34.13 53.24
CA ALA A 36 21.86 -33.34 54.20
C ALA A 36 22.80 -32.84 55.31
N GLY A 37 23.05 -31.53 55.33
CA GLY A 37 23.88 -30.91 56.39
C GLY A 37 24.81 -29.80 55.95
N ALA A 38 24.87 -29.43 54.67
CA ALA A 38 25.70 -28.31 54.22
C ALA A 38 24.96 -26.98 54.48
N THR A 39 25.35 -26.29 55.57
CA THR A 39 24.97 -24.87 55.80
C THR A 39 25.67 -24.01 54.75
N LEU A 40 24.94 -23.46 53.84
CA LEU A 40 25.48 -22.48 52.89
C LEU A 40 25.80 -21.19 53.65
N ALA A 41 27.09 -20.83 53.70
CA ALA A 41 27.51 -19.51 54.16
C ALA A 41 26.92 -18.41 53.24
N PRO A 42 26.59 -17.22 53.76
CA PRO A 42 26.10 -16.13 52.93
C PRO A 42 27.19 -15.76 51.91
N VAL A 43 26.88 -15.88 50.63
CA VAL A 43 27.71 -15.35 49.55
C VAL A 43 27.55 -13.83 49.57
N GLU A 44 28.56 -13.12 50.07
CA GLU A 44 28.68 -11.67 49.86
C GLU A 44 28.80 -11.39 48.37
N LEU A 45 27.74 -10.85 47.80
CA LEU A 45 27.68 -10.31 46.43
C LEU A 45 28.34 -8.92 46.36
N THR A 46 29.59 -8.82 46.83
CA THR A 46 30.44 -7.63 46.65
C THR A 46 31.34 -7.88 45.45
N GLY A 47 30.97 -7.36 44.28
CA GLY A 47 31.88 -7.35 43.13
C GLY A 47 31.29 -7.54 41.75
N LEU A 48 29.97 -7.53 41.59
CA LEU A 48 29.42 -7.36 40.24
C LEU A 48 29.47 -5.86 39.88
N PRO A 49 30.11 -5.47 38.76
CA PRO A 49 30.01 -4.10 38.28
C PRO A 49 28.53 -3.88 37.95
N THR A 50 27.87 -3.05 38.75
CA THR A 50 26.58 -2.46 38.39
C THR A 50 26.84 -1.63 37.14
N THR A 51 26.65 -2.25 35.98
CA THR A 51 26.40 -1.48 34.77
C THR A 51 25.06 -0.78 35.05
N GLU A 52 25.14 0.41 35.65
CA GLU A 52 24.07 1.38 35.54
C GLU A 52 23.85 1.56 34.06
N GLN A 53 22.93 0.78 33.50
CA GLN A 53 22.30 1.16 32.26
C GLN A 53 21.74 2.55 32.54
N PRO A 54 22.14 3.57 31.76
CA PRO A 54 21.54 4.88 31.91
C PRO A 54 20.03 4.63 31.79
N VAL A 55 19.31 4.94 32.88
CA VAL A 55 17.84 4.96 32.94
C VAL A 55 17.44 5.73 31.68
N GLY A 56 17.03 4.99 30.67
CA GLY A 56 16.65 5.54 29.41
C GLY A 56 15.63 6.61 29.72
N LYS A 57 15.95 7.85 29.37
CA LYS A 57 14.99 8.95 29.35
C LYS A 57 13.68 8.32 28.92
N LYS A 58 12.67 8.35 29.83
CA LYS A 58 11.28 8.04 29.49
C LYS A 58 11.10 8.64 28.09
N PRO A 59 10.64 7.89 27.09
CA PRO A 59 10.38 8.49 25.80
C PRO A 59 9.49 9.69 26.11
N GLY A 60 10.10 10.88 26.06
CA GLY A 60 9.35 12.10 26.14
C GLY A 60 8.22 11.85 25.17
N ARG A 61 6.98 12.16 25.54
CA ARG A 61 5.91 12.31 24.59
C ARG A 61 6.55 13.01 23.40
N SER A 62 6.96 12.20 22.41
CA SER A 62 7.35 12.69 21.11
C SER A 62 6.07 13.38 20.66
N GLY A 63 5.99 14.67 20.98
CA GLY A 63 5.00 15.53 20.38
C GLY A 63 5.29 15.36 18.91
N ARG A 64 4.55 14.49 18.23
CA ARG A 64 4.33 14.67 16.81
C ARG A 64 3.98 16.12 16.73
N ASP A 65 4.83 16.90 16.06
CA ASP A 65 4.52 18.31 15.79
C ASP A 65 3.23 18.29 14.97
N LEU A 66 2.09 18.30 15.68
CA LEU A 66 0.76 18.26 15.08
C LEU A 66 0.62 19.44 14.11
N GLY A 67 1.27 20.57 14.46
CA GLY A 67 1.36 21.74 13.58
C GLY A 67 2.10 21.45 12.29
N ALA A 68 3.28 20.79 12.36
CA ALA A 68 4.04 20.40 11.17
C ALA A 68 3.23 19.39 10.32
N ALA A 69 2.53 18.47 10.97
CA ALA A 69 1.67 17.51 10.31
C ALA A 69 0.52 18.18 9.54
N ILE A 70 -0.22 19.04 10.20
CA ILE A 70 -1.31 19.81 9.55
C ILE A 70 -0.74 20.69 8.42
N GLY A 71 0.42 21.35 8.65
CA GLY A 71 1.07 22.17 7.64
C GLY A 71 1.44 21.41 6.37
N VAL A 72 2.01 20.22 6.48
CA VAL A 72 2.34 19.35 5.33
C VAL A 72 1.07 18.90 4.60
N ALA A 73 0.03 18.49 5.32
CA ALA A 73 -1.24 18.08 4.70
C ALA A 73 -1.91 19.23 3.93
N LEU A 74 -1.94 20.42 4.53
CA LEU A 74 -2.47 21.64 3.89
C LEU A 74 -1.64 22.06 2.68
N ALA A 75 -0.30 22.01 2.77
CA ALA A 75 0.58 22.35 1.66
C ALA A 75 0.38 21.37 0.48
N LEU A 76 0.32 20.07 0.75
CA LEU A 76 0.08 19.05 -0.28
C LEU A 76 -1.30 19.24 -0.92
N GLY A 77 -2.34 19.43 -0.11
CA GLY A 77 -3.69 19.73 -0.59
C GLY A 77 -3.75 21.02 -1.43
N ALA A 78 -3.06 22.06 -1.00
CA ALA A 78 -2.97 23.32 -1.75
C ALA A 78 -2.26 23.15 -3.10
N VAL A 79 -1.14 22.40 -3.15
CA VAL A 79 -0.43 22.10 -4.41
C VAL A 79 -1.34 21.35 -5.38
N ILE A 80 -2.06 20.34 -4.90
CA ILE A 80 -3.01 19.57 -5.71
C ILE A 80 -4.13 20.47 -6.23
N LEU A 81 -4.80 21.22 -5.36
CA LEU A 81 -5.93 22.08 -5.75
C LEU A 81 -5.48 23.21 -6.67
N LEU A 82 -4.38 23.90 -6.37
CA LEU A 82 -3.87 24.96 -7.22
C LEU A 82 -3.47 24.45 -8.60
N SER A 83 -2.76 23.32 -8.66
CA SER A 83 -2.39 22.72 -9.96
C SER A 83 -3.60 22.33 -10.78
N LEU A 84 -4.67 21.84 -10.13
CA LEU A 84 -5.90 21.40 -10.78
C LEU A 84 -6.74 22.58 -11.29
N LEU A 85 -6.85 23.66 -10.51
CA LEU A 85 -7.69 24.80 -10.80
C LEU A 85 -7.04 25.81 -11.76
N VAL A 86 -5.70 25.98 -11.70
CA VAL A 86 -4.98 26.94 -12.52
C VAL A 86 -4.72 26.41 -13.92
N TRP A 87 -4.25 25.18 -14.04
CA TRP A 87 -3.89 24.62 -15.34
C TRP A 87 -3.83 23.08 -15.27
N ARG A 88 -4.76 22.41 -15.96
CA ARG A 88 -4.88 20.95 -15.94
C ARG A 88 -3.57 20.18 -16.20
N PRO A 89 -2.71 20.55 -17.18
CA PRO A 89 -1.42 19.87 -17.34
C PRO A 89 -0.47 20.00 -16.15
N ALA A 90 -0.59 21.07 -15.33
CA ALA A 90 0.22 21.18 -14.10
C ALA A 90 -0.12 20.07 -13.10
N PHE A 91 -1.41 19.69 -13.00
CA PHE A 91 -1.80 18.55 -12.19
C PHE A 91 -1.17 17.24 -12.67
N LEU A 92 -1.05 17.01 -13.98
CA LEU A 92 -0.38 15.83 -14.54
C LEU A 92 1.10 15.78 -14.15
N LEU A 93 1.78 16.93 -14.06
CA LEU A 93 3.15 16.99 -13.59
C LEU A 93 3.24 16.64 -12.09
N VAL A 94 2.33 17.18 -11.27
CA VAL A 94 2.25 16.86 -9.84
C VAL A 94 1.95 15.37 -9.65
N LEU A 95 0.98 14.83 -10.37
CA LEU A 95 0.64 13.40 -10.34
C LEU A 95 1.82 12.53 -10.77
N THR A 96 2.52 12.91 -11.85
CA THR A 96 3.69 12.19 -12.33
C THR A 96 4.81 12.19 -11.29
N ALA A 97 5.09 13.35 -10.66
CA ALA A 97 6.08 13.45 -9.59
C ALA A 97 5.70 12.56 -8.40
N ALA A 98 4.43 12.58 -8.00
CA ALA A 98 3.93 11.71 -6.92
C ALA A 98 4.08 10.22 -7.26
N VAL A 99 3.75 9.81 -8.47
CA VAL A 99 3.91 8.43 -8.97
C VAL A 99 5.37 8.00 -8.97
N VAL A 100 6.27 8.86 -9.44
CA VAL A 100 7.72 8.60 -9.43
C VAL A 100 8.22 8.34 -8.01
N VAL A 101 7.86 9.22 -7.07
CA VAL A 101 8.26 9.10 -5.66
C VAL A 101 7.67 7.84 -5.04
N ALA A 102 6.35 7.61 -5.16
CA ALA A 102 5.69 6.43 -4.61
C ALA A 102 6.26 5.12 -5.20
N THR A 103 6.59 5.10 -6.50
CA THR A 103 7.25 3.97 -7.16
C THR A 103 8.62 3.69 -6.53
N ILE A 104 9.42 4.73 -6.29
CA ILE A 104 10.74 4.58 -5.64
C ILE A 104 10.59 4.05 -4.22
N GLU A 105 9.64 4.58 -3.45
CA GLU A 105 9.38 4.15 -2.07
C GLU A 105 8.96 2.67 -2.03
N LEU A 106 8.00 2.27 -2.86
CA LEU A 106 7.53 0.88 -2.92
C LEU A 106 8.64 -0.08 -3.37
N VAL A 107 9.43 0.28 -4.38
CA VAL A 107 10.58 -0.54 -4.80
C VAL A 107 11.61 -0.66 -3.68
N ARG A 108 11.90 0.41 -2.95
CA ARG A 108 12.81 0.37 -1.79
C ARG A 108 12.27 -0.51 -0.67
N ALA A 109 10.97 -0.43 -0.39
CA ALA A 109 10.30 -1.28 0.60
C ALA A 109 10.38 -2.75 0.21
N LEU A 110 10.06 -3.10 -1.04
CA LEU A 110 10.15 -4.48 -1.55
C LEU A 110 11.58 -5.05 -1.48
N ARG A 111 12.61 -4.20 -1.69
CA ARG A 111 14.01 -4.62 -1.54
C ARG A 111 14.37 -5.03 -0.11
N LYS A 112 13.73 -4.46 0.91
CA LYS A 112 13.90 -4.92 2.32
C LYS A 112 13.38 -6.35 2.49
N GLY A 113 12.31 -6.75 1.76
CA GLY A 113 11.79 -8.12 1.68
C GLY A 113 12.54 -9.04 0.71
N ARG A 114 13.74 -8.65 0.25
CA ARG A 114 14.59 -9.42 -0.68
C ARG A 114 14.02 -9.54 -2.10
N PHE A 115 12.98 -8.81 -2.47
CA PHE A 115 12.53 -8.66 -3.85
C PHE A 115 13.45 -7.66 -4.58
N ARG A 116 13.70 -7.89 -5.87
CA ARG A 116 14.54 -7.00 -6.69
C ARG A 116 13.81 -6.58 -7.96
N PRO A 117 12.68 -5.84 -7.84
CA PRO A 117 12.00 -5.34 -9.02
C PRO A 117 12.93 -4.40 -9.80
N PRO A 118 12.92 -4.47 -11.15
CA PRO A 118 13.76 -3.62 -11.99
C PRO A 118 13.22 -2.18 -11.93
N LEU A 119 13.98 -1.29 -11.29
CA LEU A 119 13.55 0.09 -11.04
C LEU A 119 13.37 0.88 -12.34
N VAL A 120 14.30 0.74 -13.30
CA VAL A 120 14.32 1.57 -14.50
C VAL A 120 13.05 1.44 -15.33
N PRO A 121 12.61 0.23 -15.75
CA PRO A 121 11.40 0.11 -16.56
C PRO A 121 10.14 0.52 -15.82
N VAL A 122 10.04 0.25 -14.51
CA VAL A 122 8.85 0.65 -13.73
C VAL A 122 8.78 2.16 -13.56
N LEU A 123 9.94 2.79 -13.32
CA LEU A 123 10.04 4.24 -13.13
C LEU A 123 9.74 5.01 -14.44
N ALA A 124 10.24 4.51 -15.58
CA ALA A 124 9.93 5.07 -16.90
C ALA A 124 8.47 4.84 -17.30
N GLY A 125 7.90 3.69 -16.91
CA GLY A 125 6.53 3.32 -17.21
C GLY A 125 5.49 4.26 -16.62
N GLY A 126 5.73 4.82 -15.43
CA GLY A 126 4.81 5.75 -14.79
C GLY A 126 4.47 6.98 -15.62
N PRO A 127 5.46 7.82 -15.99
CA PRO A 127 5.24 8.96 -16.89
C PRO A 127 4.63 8.56 -18.25
N VAL A 128 5.06 7.42 -18.81
CA VAL A 128 4.51 6.90 -20.07
C VAL A 128 3.01 6.57 -19.93
N MET A 129 2.61 5.88 -18.86
CA MET A 129 1.21 5.56 -18.61
C MET A 129 0.35 6.82 -18.45
N ILE A 130 0.82 7.80 -17.65
CA ILE A 130 0.09 9.07 -17.44
C ILE A 130 -0.01 9.86 -18.75
N GLY A 131 1.07 9.98 -19.51
CA GLY A 131 1.07 10.68 -20.79
C GLY A 131 0.19 10.02 -21.84
N LEU A 132 0.18 8.69 -21.93
CA LEU A 132 -0.70 7.94 -22.81
C LEU A 132 -2.17 7.95 -22.34
N ALA A 133 -2.42 7.93 -21.03
CA ALA A 133 -3.76 8.10 -20.47
C ALA A 133 -4.35 9.46 -20.90
N TRP A 134 -3.57 10.53 -20.77
CA TRP A 134 -3.98 11.88 -21.19
C TRP A 134 -4.22 12.00 -22.70
N SER A 135 -3.31 11.46 -23.53
CA SER A 135 -3.34 11.66 -24.98
C SER A 135 -4.19 10.66 -25.76
N ARG A 136 -4.36 9.44 -25.25
CA ARG A 136 -5.03 8.33 -25.92
C ARG A 136 -6.15 7.69 -25.10
N GLY A 137 -6.47 8.26 -23.93
CA GLY A 137 -7.51 7.77 -23.05
C GLY A 137 -7.22 6.37 -22.45
N PRO A 138 -8.27 5.58 -22.13
CA PRO A 138 -8.13 4.27 -21.48
C PRO A 138 -7.26 3.28 -22.27
N THR A 139 -7.36 3.28 -23.60
CA THR A 139 -6.55 2.43 -24.47
C THR A 139 -5.07 2.78 -24.33
N GLY A 140 -4.74 4.07 -24.20
CA GLY A 140 -3.36 4.53 -23.99
C GLY A 140 -2.82 4.08 -22.63
N LEU A 141 -3.63 4.17 -21.58
CA LEU A 141 -3.25 3.69 -20.23
C LEU A 141 -2.93 2.19 -20.24
N VAL A 142 -3.81 1.38 -20.84
CA VAL A 142 -3.61 -0.07 -20.96
C VAL A 142 -2.37 -0.39 -21.80
N ALA A 143 -2.19 0.29 -22.94
CA ALA A 143 -1.01 0.10 -23.78
C ALA A 143 0.29 0.45 -23.02
N GLY A 144 0.32 1.56 -22.29
CA GLY A 144 1.45 1.95 -21.45
C GLY A 144 1.76 0.91 -20.37
N PHE A 145 0.73 0.36 -19.74
CA PHE A 145 0.89 -0.71 -18.76
C PHE A 145 1.49 -1.98 -19.39
N LEU A 146 0.96 -2.45 -20.51
CA LEU A 146 1.46 -3.65 -21.20
C LEU A 146 2.91 -3.48 -21.67
N ILE A 147 3.26 -2.31 -22.22
CA ILE A 147 4.62 -1.97 -22.59
C ILE A 147 5.55 -2.01 -21.37
N THR A 148 5.11 -1.45 -20.25
CA THR A 148 5.89 -1.46 -19.00
C THR A 148 6.08 -2.88 -18.46
N VAL A 149 5.03 -3.72 -18.47
CA VAL A 149 5.13 -5.13 -18.06
C VAL A 149 6.12 -5.88 -18.96
N LEU A 150 6.02 -5.69 -20.27
CA LEU A 150 6.97 -6.31 -21.22
C LEU A 150 8.40 -5.82 -20.95
N ALA A 151 8.61 -4.53 -20.73
CA ALA A 151 9.91 -3.97 -20.41
C ALA A 151 10.48 -4.55 -19.08
N VAL A 152 9.65 -4.74 -18.05
CA VAL A 152 10.02 -5.40 -16.79
C VAL A 152 10.47 -6.84 -17.04
N MET A 153 9.71 -7.60 -17.85
CA MET A 153 10.02 -8.99 -18.16
C MET A 153 11.33 -9.12 -18.95
N LEU A 154 11.50 -8.29 -19.99
CA LEU A 154 12.72 -8.29 -20.82
C LEU A 154 13.95 -7.84 -20.02
N TRP A 155 13.81 -6.85 -19.16
CA TRP A 155 14.90 -6.40 -18.29
C TRP A 155 15.38 -7.52 -17.37
N ARG A 156 14.43 -8.20 -16.70
CA ARG A 156 14.76 -9.34 -15.82
C ARG A 156 15.30 -10.54 -16.59
N LEU A 157 14.82 -10.77 -17.81
CA LEU A 157 15.38 -11.81 -18.68
C LEU A 157 16.86 -11.58 -18.97
N ALA A 158 17.26 -10.31 -19.24
CA ALA A 158 18.65 -9.93 -19.48
C ALA A 158 19.55 -10.08 -18.24
N GLU A 159 18.99 -10.01 -17.02
CA GLU A 159 19.73 -10.21 -15.76
C GLU A 159 19.93 -11.69 -15.38
N GLY A 160 19.28 -12.62 -16.10
CA GLY A 160 19.45 -14.06 -15.93
C GLY A 160 18.34 -14.74 -15.10
N PRO A 161 18.41 -16.08 -14.96
CA PRO A 161 17.28 -16.89 -14.45
C PRO A 161 17.08 -16.81 -12.92
N VAL A 162 18.08 -16.39 -12.16
CA VAL A 162 18.01 -16.42 -10.69
C VAL A 162 17.00 -15.41 -10.16
N GLY A 163 15.92 -15.92 -9.55
CA GLY A 163 14.85 -15.09 -8.99
C GLY A 163 13.98 -14.38 -10.03
N TYR A 164 14.04 -14.80 -11.31
CA TYR A 164 13.30 -14.17 -12.41
C TYR A 164 11.81 -13.97 -12.09
N LEU A 165 11.10 -15.05 -11.76
CA LEU A 165 9.65 -14.99 -11.52
C LEU A 165 9.31 -14.06 -10.34
N ARG A 166 10.03 -14.21 -9.24
CA ARG A 166 9.81 -13.41 -8.02
C ARG A 166 9.99 -11.91 -8.29
N ASP A 167 11.08 -11.55 -8.94
CA ASP A 167 11.46 -10.15 -9.13
C ASP A 167 10.67 -9.51 -10.29
N ALA A 168 10.34 -10.27 -11.34
CA ALA A 168 9.42 -9.83 -12.39
C ALA A 168 8.00 -9.62 -11.85
N ALA A 169 7.47 -10.57 -11.05
CA ALA A 169 6.17 -10.41 -10.42
C ALA A 169 6.11 -9.19 -9.50
N ALA A 170 7.18 -8.93 -8.72
CA ALA A 170 7.30 -7.72 -7.92
C ALA A 170 7.30 -6.45 -8.78
N GLY A 171 8.00 -6.45 -9.93
CA GLY A 171 7.99 -5.33 -10.87
C GLY A 171 6.62 -5.08 -11.50
N VAL A 172 5.91 -6.15 -11.87
CA VAL A 172 4.52 -6.06 -12.38
C VAL A 172 3.58 -5.55 -11.30
N LEU A 173 3.71 -6.02 -10.05
CA LEU A 173 2.94 -5.51 -8.92
C LEU A 173 3.13 -4.01 -8.73
N VAL A 174 4.37 -3.52 -8.78
CA VAL A 174 4.65 -2.08 -8.68
C VAL A 174 4.01 -1.31 -9.84
N ALA A 175 4.16 -1.79 -11.08
CA ALA A 175 3.57 -1.15 -12.27
C ALA A 175 2.04 -1.11 -12.21
N LEU A 176 1.40 -2.15 -11.66
CA LEU A 176 -0.04 -2.20 -11.46
C LEU A 176 -0.49 -1.28 -10.32
N TYR A 177 0.15 -1.40 -9.15
CA TYR A 177 -0.36 -0.79 -7.92
C TYR A 177 -0.18 0.72 -7.89
N VAL A 178 0.91 1.25 -8.44
CA VAL A 178 1.18 2.69 -8.41
C VAL A 178 0.83 3.37 -9.74
N PRO A 179 1.58 3.21 -10.84
CA PRO A 179 1.34 4.03 -12.03
C PRO A 179 0.05 3.68 -12.78
N LEU A 180 -0.37 2.41 -12.84
CA LEU A 180 -1.63 2.07 -13.51
C LEU A 180 -2.82 2.66 -12.76
N LEU A 181 -2.90 2.47 -11.44
CA LEU A 181 -4.01 3.00 -10.65
C LEU A 181 -4.01 4.54 -10.62
N ALA A 182 -2.85 5.18 -10.52
CA ALA A 182 -2.74 6.64 -10.65
C ALA A 182 -3.14 7.15 -12.04
N GLY A 183 -2.93 6.35 -13.10
CA GLY A 183 -3.35 6.68 -14.46
C GLY A 183 -4.86 6.92 -14.61
N PHE A 184 -5.69 6.30 -13.76
CA PHE A 184 -7.13 6.58 -13.73
C PHE A 184 -7.45 8.00 -13.25
N ALA A 185 -6.61 8.59 -12.36
CA ALA A 185 -6.74 9.99 -12.00
C ALA A 185 -6.43 10.91 -13.21
N ALA A 186 -5.45 10.55 -14.04
CA ALA A 186 -5.19 11.27 -15.30
C ALA A 186 -6.37 11.14 -16.29
N LEU A 187 -7.00 9.96 -16.38
CA LEU A 187 -8.20 9.77 -17.21
C LEU A 187 -9.40 10.60 -16.72
N MET A 188 -9.59 10.73 -15.41
CA MET A 188 -10.65 11.60 -14.87
C MET A 188 -10.47 13.07 -15.24
N LEU A 189 -9.23 13.50 -15.50
CA LEU A 189 -8.93 14.88 -15.86
C LEU A 189 -9.20 15.22 -17.34
N VAL A 190 -9.33 14.23 -18.22
CA VAL A 190 -9.46 14.42 -19.68
C VAL A 190 -10.72 15.21 -20.09
N PRO A 191 -11.93 14.92 -19.55
CA PRO A 191 -13.15 15.67 -19.88
C PRO A 191 -13.07 17.15 -19.49
N ASP A 192 -13.99 17.97 -20.01
CA ASP A 192 -14.04 19.41 -19.71
C ASP A 192 -14.31 19.70 -18.23
N ASP A 193 -15.08 18.87 -17.57
CA ASP A 193 -15.34 18.88 -16.12
C ASP A 193 -14.31 18.08 -15.32
N GLY A 194 -13.17 17.69 -15.92
CA GLY A 194 -12.18 16.80 -15.33
C GLY A 194 -11.63 17.28 -13.99
N ALA A 195 -11.45 18.60 -13.83
CA ALA A 195 -11.04 19.16 -12.52
C ALA A 195 -12.08 18.86 -11.43
N ALA A 196 -13.37 19.01 -11.75
CA ALA A 196 -14.47 18.72 -10.84
C ALA A 196 -14.52 17.22 -10.49
N ARG A 197 -14.25 16.33 -11.43
CA ARG A 197 -14.19 14.87 -11.22
C ARG A 197 -13.08 14.49 -10.26
N VAL A 198 -11.88 15.02 -10.47
CA VAL A 198 -10.72 14.76 -9.60
C VAL A 198 -10.98 15.34 -8.20
N VAL A 199 -11.56 16.53 -8.07
CA VAL A 199 -11.95 17.11 -6.77
C VAL A 199 -12.99 16.21 -6.08
N ALA A 200 -14.04 15.80 -6.79
CA ALA A 200 -15.07 14.93 -6.24
C ALA A 200 -14.47 13.60 -5.73
N PHE A 201 -13.56 13.01 -6.47
CA PHE A 201 -12.82 11.81 -6.07
C PHE A 201 -12.02 12.05 -4.79
N ILE A 202 -11.12 13.05 -4.77
CA ILE A 202 -10.23 13.31 -3.63
C ILE A 202 -11.04 13.67 -2.37
N VAL A 203 -12.03 14.54 -2.48
CA VAL A 203 -12.88 14.93 -1.35
C VAL A 203 -13.62 13.72 -0.78
N THR A 204 -14.12 12.83 -1.61
CA THR A 204 -14.82 11.62 -1.13
C THR A 204 -13.87 10.68 -0.39
N VAL A 205 -12.62 10.50 -0.86
CA VAL A 205 -11.61 9.70 -0.13
C VAL A 205 -11.25 10.36 1.20
N VAL A 206 -11.08 11.68 1.24
CA VAL A 206 -10.84 12.41 2.50
C VAL A 206 -12.03 12.26 3.46
N CYS A 207 -13.27 12.30 2.96
CA CYS A 207 -14.47 12.04 3.77
C CYS A 207 -14.49 10.60 4.33
N SER A 208 -13.96 9.61 3.58
CA SER A 208 -13.79 8.25 4.10
C SER A 208 -12.88 8.23 5.33
N ASP A 209 -11.73 8.87 5.24
CA ASP A 209 -10.74 8.87 6.33
C ASP A 209 -11.27 9.62 7.55
N VAL A 210 -11.85 10.81 7.35
CA VAL A 210 -12.40 11.64 8.43
C VAL A 210 -13.61 10.96 9.08
N GLY A 211 -14.56 10.46 8.28
CA GLY A 211 -15.76 9.78 8.77
C GLY A 211 -15.43 8.49 9.52
N GLY A 212 -14.49 7.71 8.96
CA GLY A 212 -14.00 6.48 9.56
C GLY A 212 -13.27 6.72 10.88
N PHE A 213 -12.42 7.75 10.93
CA PHE A 213 -11.73 8.14 12.15
C PHE A 213 -12.72 8.63 13.23
N ALA A 214 -13.62 9.53 12.89
CA ALA A 214 -14.59 10.10 13.83
C ALA A 214 -15.51 9.01 14.43
N ALA A 215 -16.13 8.19 13.58
CA ALA A 215 -16.99 7.10 14.05
C ALA A 215 -16.21 6.01 14.79
N GLY A 216 -15.00 5.70 14.35
CA GLY A 216 -14.12 4.72 15.00
C GLY A 216 -13.69 5.16 16.41
N VAL A 217 -13.42 6.44 16.63
CA VAL A 217 -13.07 7.00 17.94
C VAL A 217 -14.27 7.08 18.88
N LEU A 218 -15.42 7.50 18.34
CA LEU A 218 -16.64 7.71 19.17
C LEU A 218 -17.37 6.41 19.49
N PHE A 219 -17.46 5.48 18.55
CA PHE A 219 -18.31 4.30 18.62
C PHE A 219 -17.58 2.97 18.46
N GLY A 220 -16.28 2.97 18.10
CA GLY A 220 -15.53 1.76 17.74
C GLY A 220 -15.40 0.73 18.85
N LYS A 221 -16.13 -0.37 18.72
CA LYS A 221 -16.14 -1.51 19.65
C LYS A 221 -15.62 -2.79 19.00
N HIS A 222 -15.99 -3.03 17.74
CA HIS A 222 -15.69 -4.26 17.02
C HIS A 222 -14.54 -4.04 16.03
N ARG A 223 -13.38 -4.64 16.30
CA ARG A 223 -12.20 -4.53 15.43
C ARG A 223 -12.45 -5.29 14.13
N MET A 224 -12.16 -4.66 12.98
CA MET A 224 -12.35 -5.25 11.65
C MET A 224 -11.16 -6.15 11.24
N ALA A 225 -9.95 -5.73 11.49
CA ALA A 225 -8.73 -6.42 11.07
C ALA A 225 -7.65 -6.40 12.19
N PRO A 226 -7.82 -7.17 13.29
CA PRO A 226 -6.94 -7.09 14.47
C PRO A 226 -5.46 -7.38 14.17
N SER A 227 -5.18 -8.31 13.26
CA SER A 227 -3.81 -8.72 12.90
C SER A 227 -3.10 -7.75 11.94
N ILE A 228 -3.86 -6.97 11.16
CA ILE A 228 -3.34 -6.11 10.10
C ILE A 228 -3.32 -4.66 10.57
N SER A 229 -4.49 -4.16 10.98
CA SER A 229 -4.71 -2.80 11.46
C SER A 229 -5.62 -2.82 12.71
N PRO A 230 -5.04 -2.90 13.93
CA PRO A 230 -5.81 -3.08 15.17
C PRO A 230 -6.67 -1.87 15.54
N LYS A 231 -6.50 -0.74 14.86
CA LYS A 231 -7.28 0.49 15.12
C LYS A 231 -8.54 0.59 14.27
N LYS A 232 -8.67 -0.21 13.18
CA LYS A 232 -9.86 -0.19 12.33
C LYS A 232 -11.01 -0.98 12.95
N SER A 233 -12.20 -0.38 12.96
CA SER A 233 -13.44 -0.96 13.50
C SER A 233 -14.55 -0.98 12.45
N TRP A 234 -15.54 -1.86 12.64
CA TRP A 234 -16.72 -1.92 11.80
C TRP A 234 -17.60 -0.67 11.90
N GLU A 235 -17.65 -0.07 13.07
CA GLU A 235 -18.34 1.20 13.31
C GLU A 235 -17.64 2.35 12.56
N GLY A 236 -16.30 2.33 12.54
CA GLY A 236 -15.53 3.24 11.71
C GLY A 236 -15.84 3.07 10.24
N MET A 237 -15.93 1.82 9.75
CA MET A 237 -16.32 1.53 8.36
C MET A 237 -17.72 2.08 8.04
N ALA A 238 -18.68 1.90 8.93
CA ALA A 238 -20.03 2.47 8.76
C ALA A 238 -19.99 4.01 8.68
N GLY A 239 -19.15 4.66 9.49
CA GLY A 239 -18.91 6.10 9.44
C GLY A 239 -18.29 6.57 8.12
N SER A 240 -17.27 5.83 7.61
CA SER A 240 -16.69 6.07 6.29
C SER A 240 -17.74 6.00 5.19
N VAL A 241 -18.53 4.92 5.16
CA VAL A 241 -19.58 4.73 4.15
C VAL A 241 -20.60 5.86 4.20
N SER A 242 -21.09 6.20 5.39
CA SER A 242 -22.10 7.26 5.57
C SER A 242 -21.58 8.63 5.12
N ALA A 243 -20.35 8.99 5.51
CA ALA A 243 -19.72 10.25 5.11
C ALA A 243 -19.47 10.31 3.60
N CYS A 244 -18.98 9.22 3.01
CA CYS A 244 -18.75 9.14 1.56
C CYS A 244 -20.06 9.17 0.76
N MET A 245 -21.12 8.51 1.21
CA MET A 245 -22.43 8.55 0.55
C MET A 245 -22.99 9.97 0.56
N LEU A 246 -22.89 10.69 1.67
CA LEU A 246 -23.30 12.08 1.77
C LEU A 246 -22.48 12.98 0.83
N ALA A 247 -21.15 12.85 0.86
CA ALA A 247 -20.25 13.57 -0.01
C ALA A 247 -20.53 13.26 -1.50
N GLY A 248 -20.72 11.98 -1.83
CA GLY A 248 -21.02 11.53 -3.18
C GLY A 248 -22.33 12.13 -3.71
N VAL A 249 -23.40 12.14 -2.91
CA VAL A 249 -24.68 12.77 -3.31
C VAL A 249 -24.51 14.27 -3.60
N LEU A 250 -23.80 14.98 -2.74
CA LEU A 250 -23.58 16.42 -2.89
C LEU A 250 -22.68 16.70 -4.11
N LEU A 251 -21.58 15.99 -4.26
CA LEU A 251 -20.60 16.25 -5.31
C LEU A 251 -21.12 15.82 -6.70
N ILE A 252 -21.71 14.63 -6.82
CA ILE A 252 -22.27 14.18 -8.10
C ILE A 252 -23.54 14.96 -8.44
N GLY A 253 -24.43 15.19 -7.49
CA GLY A 253 -25.68 15.90 -7.75
C GLY A 253 -25.49 17.39 -8.03
N LEU A 254 -24.73 18.10 -7.18
CA LEU A 254 -24.61 19.56 -7.26
C LEU A 254 -23.47 20.02 -8.19
N MET A 255 -22.38 19.25 -8.29
CA MET A 255 -21.17 19.68 -8.98
C MET A 255 -21.05 19.07 -10.39
N LEU A 256 -21.49 17.82 -10.56
CA LEU A 256 -21.39 17.08 -11.82
C LEU A 256 -22.73 16.87 -12.53
N GLY A 257 -23.85 17.32 -11.95
CA GLY A 257 -25.19 17.21 -12.57
C GLY A 257 -25.71 15.78 -12.72
N GLY A 258 -25.10 14.81 -12.02
CA GLY A 258 -25.49 13.41 -12.06
C GLY A 258 -26.64 13.07 -11.09
N PRO A 259 -27.19 11.85 -11.17
CA PRO A 259 -28.30 11.43 -10.32
C PRO A 259 -27.85 11.23 -8.87
N TRP A 260 -28.68 11.66 -7.91
CA TRP A 260 -28.37 11.54 -6.48
C TRP A 260 -28.08 10.10 -6.02
N TRP A 261 -28.80 9.12 -6.57
CA TRP A 261 -28.56 7.69 -6.29
C TRP A 261 -27.20 7.21 -6.83
N GLY A 262 -26.72 7.78 -7.94
CA GLY A 262 -25.36 7.55 -8.43
C GLY A 262 -24.30 8.03 -7.43
N GLY A 263 -24.58 9.16 -6.76
CA GLY A 263 -23.76 9.67 -5.66
C GLY A 263 -23.67 8.74 -4.45
N LEU A 264 -24.78 8.07 -4.10
CA LEU A 264 -24.80 7.07 -3.03
C LEU A 264 -23.91 5.87 -3.38
N ILE A 265 -24.06 5.32 -4.60
CA ILE A 265 -23.26 4.17 -5.07
C ILE A 265 -21.78 4.55 -5.14
N PHE A 266 -21.48 5.72 -5.71
CA PHE A 266 -20.12 6.25 -5.79
C PHE A 266 -19.48 6.36 -4.39
N GLY A 267 -20.15 7.02 -3.46
CA GLY A 267 -19.64 7.19 -2.10
C GLY A 267 -19.40 5.86 -1.39
N ALA A 268 -20.37 4.94 -1.44
CA ALA A 268 -20.23 3.62 -0.83
C ALA A 268 -19.06 2.83 -1.44
N ALA A 269 -18.92 2.82 -2.77
CA ALA A 269 -17.85 2.12 -3.45
C ALA A 269 -16.47 2.71 -3.11
N ILE A 270 -16.35 4.06 -3.06
CA ILE A 270 -15.10 4.72 -2.66
C ILE A 270 -14.73 4.38 -1.21
N ALA A 271 -15.68 4.38 -0.27
CA ALA A 271 -15.39 4.00 1.12
C ALA A 271 -14.84 2.57 1.23
N VAL A 272 -15.45 1.63 0.50
CA VAL A 272 -15.00 0.23 0.47
C VAL A 272 -13.60 0.12 -0.14
N THR A 273 -13.37 0.71 -1.31
CA THR A 273 -12.09 0.61 -2.01
C THR A 273 -10.96 1.34 -1.30
N ALA A 274 -11.22 2.50 -0.69
CA ALA A 274 -10.26 3.20 0.16
C ALA A 274 -9.85 2.35 1.37
N THR A 275 -10.82 1.69 2.01
CA THR A 275 -10.54 0.79 3.13
C THR A 275 -9.74 -0.44 2.71
N ILE A 276 -10.06 -1.05 1.55
CA ILE A 276 -9.31 -2.17 1.00
C ILE A 276 -7.88 -1.75 0.64
N GLY A 277 -7.70 -0.55 0.08
CA GLY A 277 -6.40 0.00 -0.27
C GLY A 277 -5.47 0.13 0.94
N ASP A 278 -5.91 0.81 1.99
CA ASP A 278 -5.16 0.96 3.23
C ASP A 278 -4.88 -0.40 3.92
N LEU A 279 -5.85 -1.33 3.92
CA LEU A 279 -5.61 -2.68 4.44
C LEU A 279 -4.61 -3.45 3.58
N GLY A 280 -4.68 -3.33 2.25
CA GLY A 280 -3.76 -3.98 1.32
C GLY A 280 -2.34 -3.50 1.51
N GLU A 281 -2.13 -2.17 1.60
CA GLU A 281 -0.82 -1.62 1.90
C GLU A 281 -0.32 -2.04 3.29
N SER A 282 -1.22 -2.02 4.30
CA SER A 282 -0.90 -2.49 5.65
C SER A 282 -0.45 -3.96 5.65
N LEU A 283 -1.07 -4.83 4.84
CA LEU A 283 -0.63 -6.22 4.64
C LEU A 283 0.78 -6.30 4.07
N ILE A 284 1.06 -5.56 3.00
CA ILE A 284 2.39 -5.51 2.39
C ILE A 284 3.44 -5.06 3.43
N LYS A 285 3.12 -4.02 4.22
CA LYS A 285 4.03 -3.56 5.29
C LYS A 285 4.29 -4.64 6.34
N ARG A 286 3.27 -5.42 6.74
CA ARG A 286 3.43 -6.52 7.71
C ARG A 286 4.26 -7.67 7.14
N ASP A 287 4.01 -8.05 5.90
CA ASP A 287 4.76 -9.10 5.20
C ASP A 287 6.25 -8.73 5.05
N LEU A 288 6.53 -7.46 4.76
CA LEU A 288 7.89 -6.95 4.65
C LEU A 288 8.56 -6.66 6.02
N GLY A 289 7.85 -6.77 7.15
CA GLY A 289 8.36 -6.44 8.48
C GLY A 289 8.66 -4.96 8.68
N ILE A 290 8.01 -4.07 7.93
CA ILE A 290 8.18 -2.62 8.02
C ILE A 290 6.91 -1.95 8.57
N LYS A 291 7.04 -0.70 8.99
CA LYS A 291 5.91 0.10 9.46
C LYS A 291 5.46 1.15 8.44
N ASP A 292 6.41 1.81 7.81
CA ASP A 292 6.18 2.87 6.84
C ASP A 292 6.92 2.51 5.54
N MET A 293 6.36 2.87 4.37
CA MET A 293 6.96 2.57 3.06
C MET A 293 8.17 3.46 2.77
N GLY A 294 8.14 4.71 3.26
CA GLY A 294 9.19 5.71 3.06
C GLY A 294 9.29 6.70 4.23
N ASP A 295 10.27 7.60 4.13
CA ASP A 295 10.56 8.61 5.16
C ASP A 295 10.53 10.04 4.58
N LEU A 296 9.93 10.23 3.40
CA LEU A 296 9.99 11.51 2.66
C LEU A 296 9.27 12.64 3.39
N LEU A 297 8.17 12.34 4.08
CA LEU A 297 7.35 13.34 4.75
C LEU A 297 7.64 13.34 6.26
N PRO A 298 8.32 14.37 6.81
CA PRO A 298 8.64 14.44 8.23
C PRO A 298 7.39 14.23 9.11
N GLY A 299 7.42 13.22 9.97
CA GLY A 299 6.29 12.88 10.87
C GLY A 299 5.11 12.16 10.22
N HIS A 300 5.09 11.96 8.87
CA HIS A 300 3.98 11.35 8.12
C HIS A 300 4.32 10.05 7.38
N GLY A 301 5.58 9.59 7.42
CA GLY A 301 6.02 8.43 6.63
C GLY A 301 6.31 8.78 5.16
N GLY A 302 6.07 7.86 4.27
CA GLY A 302 6.25 8.05 2.84
C GLY A 302 5.05 8.69 2.14
N LEU A 303 5.28 9.11 0.89
CA LEU A 303 4.20 9.54 0.01
C LEU A 303 3.29 8.36 -0.36
N MET A 304 3.86 7.16 -0.50
CA MET A 304 3.10 5.93 -0.74
C MET A 304 2.09 5.67 0.37
N ASP A 305 2.48 5.88 1.65
CA ASP A 305 1.60 5.76 2.82
C ASP A 305 0.43 6.79 2.83
N ARG A 306 0.42 7.76 1.93
CA ARG A 306 -0.66 8.74 1.73
C ARG A 306 -1.51 8.45 0.50
N MET A 307 -1.01 7.63 -0.40
CA MET A 307 -1.69 7.26 -1.63
C MET A 307 -2.39 5.89 -1.53
N ASP A 308 -2.23 5.19 -0.43
CA ASP A 308 -2.74 3.83 -0.20
C ASP A 308 -4.25 3.67 -0.44
N SER A 309 -5.04 4.63 0.06
CA SER A 309 -6.49 4.68 -0.14
C SER A 309 -6.87 5.29 -1.49
N LEU A 310 -6.07 6.25 -1.99
CA LEU A 310 -6.33 6.96 -3.24
C LEU A 310 -6.13 6.07 -4.47
N LEU A 311 -5.04 5.30 -4.52
CA LEU A 311 -4.69 4.52 -5.71
C LEU A 311 -5.77 3.51 -6.10
N PRO A 312 -6.23 2.57 -5.24
CA PRO A 312 -7.29 1.64 -5.61
C PRO A 312 -8.62 2.33 -5.90
N SER A 313 -8.91 3.42 -5.17
CA SER A 313 -10.15 4.16 -5.35
C SER A 313 -10.21 4.93 -6.66
N ALA A 314 -9.07 5.32 -7.26
CA ALA A 314 -9.03 6.07 -8.52
C ALA A 314 -9.64 5.30 -9.69
N ALA A 315 -9.39 3.99 -9.78
CA ALA A 315 -9.97 3.14 -10.83
C ALA A 315 -11.49 3.05 -10.71
N VAL A 316 -11.99 2.84 -9.49
CA VAL A 316 -13.44 2.74 -9.23
C VAL A 316 -14.10 4.11 -9.39
N ALA A 317 -13.46 5.19 -8.96
CA ALA A 317 -13.93 6.55 -9.18
C ALA A 317 -14.11 6.85 -10.67
N TYR A 318 -13.10 6.57 -11.48
CA TYR A 318 -13.16 6.78 -12.93
C TYR A 318 -14.33 6.01 -13.56
N LEU A 319 -14.48 4.72 -13.25
CA LEU A 319 -15.53 3.88 -13.79
C LEU A 319 -16.93 4.40 -13.41
N LEU A 320 -17.15 4.72 -12.15
CA LEU A 320 -18.46 5.18 -11.69
C LEU A 320 -18.79 6.60 -12.15
N LEU A 321 -17.81 7.50 -12.22
CA LEU A 321 -18.00 8.83 -12.79
C LEU A 321 -18.30 8.78 -14.28
N SER A 322 -17.70 7.83 -15.02
CA SER A 322 -18.02 7.61 -16.43
C SER A 322 -19.46 7.10 -16.66
N LEU A 323 -20.03 6.41 -15.65
CA LEU A 323 -21.40 5.89 -15.72
C LEU A 323 -22.45 6.93 -15.26
N PHE A 324 -22.17 7.65 -14.16
CA PHE A 324 -23.18 8.49 -13.50
C PHE A 324 -23.08 9.97 -13.86
N ALA A 325 -21.95 10.41 -14.37
CA ALA A 325 -21.71 11.75 -14.87
C ALA A 325 -21.03 11.64 -16.25
N PRO A 326 -21.70 11.16 -17.30
CA PRO A 326 -21.10 11.10 -18.63
C PRO A 326 -20.72 12.52 -19.09
N ALA A 327 -19.53 12.62 -19.75
CA ALA A 327 -19.00 13.91 -20.25
C ALA A 327 -19.71 14.34 -21.53
#